data_fb8d2a37c761320ab347fac038ef78f2
#
_entry.id   fb8d2a37c761320ab347fac038ef78f2
#
_cell.length_a   1.000
_cell.length_b   1.000
_cell.length_c   1.000
_cell.angle_alpha   90.00
_cell.angle_beta   90.00
_cell.angle_gamma   90.00
#
_symmetry.space_group_name_H-M   'P 1'
#
loop_
_entity.id
_entity.type
_entity.pdbx_description
1 polymer ?
#
loop_
_entity_poly.entity_id
_entity_poly.type
_entity_poly.pdbx_seq_one_letter_code
_entity_poly.pdbx_strand_id
1 'polypeptide(L)'
;YIGEFEIKTGKYGPYIVHNSKTVGLSNYIKWKKKKLEELTDEDLNKVVEYPKKVGVHEGSAVMLHLGPYGIYMKYNDKMYKISYLKDYSLDSLLSVIRK
;
A
#
# COMPACT_ATOMS: atom_id res chain seq x y z
N TYR A 1 14.34 -14.68 5.23
CA TYR A 1 14.41 -13.28 5.67
C TYR A 1 14.87 -12.38 4.54
N ILE A 2 14.30 -11.19 4.49
CA ILE A 2 14.80 -10.11 3.67
C ILE A 2 15.04 -8.94 4.64
N GLY A 3 16.32 -8.61 4.91
CA GLY A 3 16.64 -7.68 5.96
C GLY A 3 16.16 -8.20 7.30
N GLU A 4 15.37 -7.41 8.01
CA GLU A 4 14.77 -7.78 9.30
C GLU A 4 13.42 -8.46 9.16
N PHE A 5 12.90 -8.60 7.95
CA PHE A 5 11.58 -9.13 7.71
C PHE A 5 11.61 -10.63 7.45
N GLU A 6 10.86 -11.38 8.23
CA GLU A 6 10.66 -12.80 7.99
C GLU A 6 9.49 -12.99 7.03
N ILE A 7 9.75 -13.67 5.91
CA ILE A 7 8.72 -13.92 4.91
C ILE A 7 8.11 -15.29 5.16
N LYS A 8 6.80 -15.33 5.27
CA LYS A 8 6.04 -16.56 5.44
C LYS A 8 5.10 -16.75 4.27
N THR A 9 4.68 -17.99 4.05
CA THR A 9 3.71 -18.32 3.00
C THR A 9 2.45 -18.84 3.66
N GLY A 10 1.32 -18.23 3.32
CA GLY A 10 0.04 -18.62 3.87
C GLY A 10 -0.99 -18.91 2.79
N LYS A 11 -2.25 -19.05 3.22
CA LYS A 11 -3.38 -19.37 2.35
C LYS A 11 -3.55 -18.36 1.21
N TYR A 12 -3.22 -17.09 1.46
CA TYR A 12 -3.39 -16.00 0.49
C TYR A 12 -2.08 -15.58 -0.17
N GLY A 13 -1.04 -16.38 -0.05
CA GLY A 13 0.26 -16.11 -0.63
C GLY A 13 1.29 -15.63 0.38
N PRO A 14 2.41 -15.08 -0.10
CA PRO A 14 3.47 -14.64 0.82
C PRO A 14 3.05 -13.42 1.64
N TYR A 15 3.51 -13.38 2.89
CA TYR A 15 3.24 -12.28 3.80
C TYR A 15 4.40 -12.11 4.77
N ILE A 16 4.45 -10.94 5.42
CA ILE A 16 5.40 -10.66 6.48
C ILE A 16 4.64 -10.26 7.74
N VAL A 17 5.27 -10.43 8.90
CA VAL A 17 4.74 -9.95 10.17
C VAL A 17 5.65 -8.83 10.65
N HIS A 18 5.08 -7.68 10.90
CA HIS A 18 5.83 -6.49 11.32
C HIS A 18 5.04 -5.78 12.43
N ASN A 19 5.67 -5.60 13.58
CA ASN A 19 5.04 -4.98 14.77
C ASN A 19 3.69 -5.64 15.11
N SER A 20 3.66 -6.96 15.12
CA SER A 20 2.44 -7.75 15.38
C SER A 20 1.34 -7.59 14.33
N LYS A 21 1.67 -7.01 13.19
CA LYS A 21 0.74 -6.80 12.09
C LYS A 21 1.14 -7.67 10.89
N THR A 22 0.17 -8.37 10.31
CA THR A 22 0.40 -9.18 9.12
C THR A 22 0.21 -8.32 7.87
N VAL A 23 1.19 -8.32 7.00
CA VAL A 23 1.16 -7.53 5.75
C VAL A 23 1.33 -8.48 4.57
N GLY A 24 0.32 -8.55 3.70
CA GLY A 24 0.37 -9.38 2.50
C GLY A 24 1.27 -8.77 1.43
N LEU A 25 1.99 -9.62 0.72
CA LEU A 25 2.92 -9.20 -0.33
C LEU A 25 2.38 -9.41 -1.74
N SER A 26 1.29 -10.17 -1.88
CA SER A 26 0.75 -10.55 -3.19
C SER A 26 0.45 -9.34 -4.09
N ASN A 27 -0.18 -8.32 -3.53
CA ASN A 27 -0.53 -7.12 -4.31
C ASN A 27 0.70 -6.35 -4.78
N TYR A 28 1.70 -6.25 -3.92
CA TYR A 28 2.93 -5.55 -4.27
C TYR A 28 3.69 -6.29 -5.37
N ILE A 29 3.75 -7.61 -5.26
CA ILE A 29 4.41 -8.46 -6.26
C ILE A 29 3.73 -8.31 -7.62
N LYS A 30 2.40 -8.32 -7.66
CA LYS A 30 1.64 -8.12 -8.91
C LYS A 30 1.88 -6.74 -9.50
N TRP A 31 1.83 -5.72 -8.66
CA TRP A 31 1.99 -4.35 -9.11
C TRP A 31 3.37 -4.09 -9.70
N LYS A 32 4.42 -4.52 -9.00
CA LYS A 32 5.80 -4.30 -9.44
C LYS A 32 6.28 -5.36 -10.43
N LYS A 33 5.51 -6.43 -10.64
CA LYS A 33 5.87 -7.55 -11.50
C LYS A 33 7.22 -8.17 -11.11
N LYS A 34 7.48 -8.22 -9.81
CA LYS A 34 8.68 -8.82 -9.24
C LYS A 34 8.37 -10.20 -8.72
N LYS A 35 9.40 -11.04 -8.65
CA LYS A 35 9.31 -12.31 -7.96
C LYS A 35 9.64 -12.10 -6.48
N LEU A 36 9.21 -13.05 -5.64
CA LEU A 36 9.48 -12.97 -4.21
C LEU A 36 10.97 -12.83 -3.91
N GLU A 37 11.82 -13.57 -4.64
CA GLU A 37 13.27 -13.54 -4.45
C GLU A 37 13.90 -12.22 -4.85
N GLU A 38 13.19 -11.39 -5.62
CA GLU A 38 13.72 -10.11 -6.10
C GLU A 38 13.41 -8.96 -5.13
N LEU A 39 12.63 -9.21 -4.07
CA LEU A 39 12.28 -8.18 -3.11
C LEU A 39 13.47 -7.82 -2.22
N THR A 40 13.60 -6.54 -1.91
CA THR A 40 14.64 -6.02 -1.02
C THR A 40 14.00 -5.49 0.26
N ASP A 41 14.82 -5.17 1.25
CA ASP A 41 14.32 -4.56 2.49
C ASP A 41 13.69 -3.20 2.23
N GLU A 42 14.16 -2.46 1.23
CA GLU A 42 13.52 -1.20 0.82
C GLU A 42 12.08 -1.44 0.33
N ASP A 43 11.88 -2.49 -0.46
CA ASP A 43 10.54 -2.86 -0.92
C ASP A 43 9.62 -3.15 0.26
N LEU A 44 10.10 -3.92 1.23
CA LEU A 44 9.30 -4.29 2.40
C LEU A 44 9.01 -3.10 3.31
N ASN A 45 9.95 -2.19 3.45
CA ASN A 45 9.72 -0.95 4.21
C ASN A 45 8.59 -0.12 3.60
N LYS A 46 8.48 -0.11 2.28
CA LYS A 46 7.37 0.57 1.60
C LYS A 46 6.05 -0.15 1.82
N VAL A 47 6.06 -1.48 1.73
CA VAL A 47 4.85 -2.29 1.89
C VAL A 47 4.25 -2.13 3.29
N VAL A 48 5.08 -2.11 4.34
CA VAL A 48 4.58 -2.02 5.72
C VAL A 48 4.02 -0.65 6.07
N GLU A 49 4.28 0.39 5.27
CA GLU A 49 3.66 1.69 5.47
C GLU A 49 2.17 1.69 5.15
N TYR A 50 1.71 0.76 4.32
CA TYR A 50 0.31 0.73 3.91
C TYR A 50 -0.50 -0.26 4.75
N PRO A 51 -1.77 0.03 5.00
CA PRO A 51 -2.50 1.25 4.62
C PRO A 51 -1.97 2.48 5.37
N LYS A 52 -1.91 3.60 4.67
CA LYS A 52 -1.31 4.82 5.20
C LYS A 52 -2.34 5.94 5.25
N LYS A 53 -2.48 6.57 6.43
CA LYS A 53 -3.33 7.74 6.57
C LYS A 53 -2.56 8.97 6.14
N VAL A 54 -3.07 9.66 5.12
CA VAL A 54 -2.45 10.88 4.60
C VAL A 54 -2.96 12.11 5.36
N GLY A 55 -4.23 12.13 5.71
CA GLY A 55 -4.82 13.25 6.40
C GLY A 55 -6.32 13.06 6.61
N VAL A 56 -7.00 14.14 6.92
CA VAL A 56 -8.44 14.15 7.16
C VAL A 56 -9.07 15.26 6.32
N HIS A 57 -10.19 14.95 5.67
CA HIS A 57 -10.94 15.90 4.88
C HIS A 57 -12.42 15.79 5.26
N GLU A 58 -13.00 16.91 5.69
CA GLU A 58 -14.40 16.96 6.12
C GLU A 58 -14.76 15.87 7.15
N GLY A 59 -13.87 15.64 8.10
CA GLY A 59 -14.08 14.69 9.18
C GLY A 59 -13.82 13.22 8.83
N SER A 60 -13.47 12.91 7.58
CA SER A 60 -13.19 11.54 7.15
C SER A 60 -11.74 11.36 6.79
N ALA A 61 -11.16 10.25 7.20
CA ALA A 61 -9.76 9.94 6.94
C ALA A 61 -9.51 9.65 5.46
N VAL A 62 -8.42 10.22 4.94
CA VAL A 62 -7.94 9.95 3.58
C VAL A 62 -6.84 8.91 3.71
N MET A 63 -7.09 7.71 3.18
CA MET A 63 -6.19 6.57 3.33
C MET A 63 -5.64 6.13 1.98
N LEU A 64 -4.40 5.69 1.98
CA LEU A 64 -3.78 5.06 0.82
C LEU A 64 -3.64 3.57 1.10
N HIS A 65 -3.99 2.76 0.12
CA HIS A 65 -3.87 1.31 0.18
C HIS A 65 -3.07 0.78 -1.00
N LEU A 66 -2.42 -0.34 -0.78
CA LEU A 66 -1.64 -1.01 -1.81
C LEU A 66 -2.49 -2.09 -2.46
N GLY A 67 -2.79 -1.92 -3.75
CA GLY A 67 -3.57 -2.88 -4.50
C GLY A 67 -2.76 -3.60 -5.57
N PRO A 68 -3.35 -4.58 -6.28
CA PRO A 68 -2.64 -5.35 -7.30
C PRO A 68 -2.29 -4.55 -8.55
N TYR A 69 -2.92 -3.40 -8.75
CA TYR A 69 -2.67 -2.52 -9.89
C TYR A 69 -2.00 -1.22 -9.48
N GLY A 70 -1.52 -1.14 -8.24
CA GLY A 70 -0.87 0.04 -7.72
C GLY A 70 -1.55 0.58 -6.49
N ILE A 71 -1.21 1.82 -6.15
CA ILE A 71 -1.75 2.48 -4.96
C ILE A 71 -3.11 3.09 -5.30
N TYR A 72 -4.08 2.91 -4.42
CA TYR A 72 -5.38 3.56 -4.55
C TYR A 72 -5.72 4.29 -3.26
N MET A 73 -6.61 5.27 -3.37
CA MET A 73 -7.06 6.06 -2.25
C MET A 73 -8.45 5.59 -1.80
N LYS A 74 -8.64 5.49 -0.50
CA LYS A 74 -9.96 5.20 0.06
C LYS A 74 -10.42 6.40 0.89
N TYR A 75 -11.61 6.91 0.57
CA TYR A 75 -12.18 8.04 1.25
C TYR A 75 -13.72 7.89 1.26
N ASN A 76 -14.32 7.96 2.45
CA ASN A 76 -15.78 7.87 2.63
C ASN A 76 -16.36 6.61 1.99
N ASP A 77 -15.70 5.47 2.17
CA ASP A 77 -16.09 4.16 1.61
C ASP A 77 -16.04 4.09 0.09
N LYS A 78 -15.43 5.08 -0.56
CA LYS A 78 -15.20 5.07 -2.00
C LYS A 78 -13.72 4.84 -2.30
N MET A 79 -13.45 4.16 -3.41
CA MET A 79 -12.08 3.91 -3.85
C MET A 79 -11.79 4.74 -5.09
N TYR A 80 -10.62 5.38 -5.11
CA TYR A 80 -10.18 6.24 -6.21
C TYR A 80 -8.87 5.74 -6.75
N LYS A 81 -8.76 5.62 -8.07
CA LYS A 81 -7.49 5.29 -8.72
C LYS A 81 -6.61 6.53 -8.73
N ILE A 82 -5.41 6.42 -8.16
CA ILE A 82 -4.47 7.53 -8.08
C ILE A 82 -3.08 7.17 -8.60
N SER A 83 -2.93 5.99 -9.19
CA SER A 83 -1.62 5.54 -9.70
C SER A 83 -1.06 6.46 -10.78
N TYR A 84 -1.90 7.26 -11.44
CA TYR A 84 -1.47 8.22 -12.45
C TYR A 84 -0.88 9.51 -11.85
N LEU A 85 -1.05 9.73 -10.55
CA LEU A 85 -0.53 10.93 -9.90
C LEU A 85 0.97 10.85 -9.72
N LYS A 86 1.65 11.98 -9.83
CA LYS A 86 3.10 12.05 -9.63
C LYS A 86 3.48 12.05 -8.16
N ASP A 87 2.62 12.57 -7.31
CA ASP A 87 2.82 12.55 -5.86
C ASP A 87 1.51 12.22 -5.16
N TYR A 88 1.62 11.88 -3.89
CA TYR A 88 0.46 11.51 -3.08
C TYR A 88 0.29 12.46 -1.89
N SER A 89 0.56 13.74 -2.12
CA SER A 89 0.30 14.76 -1.12
C SER A 89 -1.20 14.91 -0.90
N LEU A 90 -1.58 15.40 0.27
CA LEU A 90 -3.00 15.59 0.59
C LEU A 90 -3.69 16.50 -0.43
N ASP A 91 -3.02 17.57 -0.87
CA ASP A 91 -3.58 18.49 -1.86
C ASP A 91 -3.89 17.79 -3.18
N SER A 92 -2.97 16.94 -3.67
CA SER A 92 -3.18 16.18 -4.90
C SER A 92 -4.36 15.23 -4.77
N LEU A 93 -4.48 14.56 -3.62
CA LEU A 93 -5.56 13.61 -3.37
C LEU A 93 -6.91 14.31 -3.24
N LEU A 94 -6.95 15.48 -2.59
CA LEU A 94 -8.20 16.26 -2.49
C LEU A 94 -8.67 16.72 -3.86
N SER A 95 -7.76 17.01 -4.78
CA SER A 95 -8.09 17.35 -6.15
C SER A 95 -8.85 16.21 -6.84
N VAL A 96 -8.51 14.97 -6.57
CA VAL A 96 -9.22 13.80 -7.10
C VAL A 96 -10.62 13.70 -6.51
N ILE A 97 -10.74 13.92 -5.21
CA ILE A 97 -12.02 13.84 -4.51
C ILE A 97 -13.01 14.89 -5.00
N ARG A 98 -12.52 16.09 -5.32
CA ARG A 98 -13.35 17.22 -5.73
C ARG A 98 -13.87 17.15 -7.17
N LYS A 99 -13.40 16.20 -7.93
CA LYS A 99 -13.86 16.03 -9.32
C LYS A 99 -15.26 15.43 -9.41
#